data_e35fc7b1d4bc9e190146da8b87da0616
#
_entry.id   e35fc7b1d4bc9e190146da8b87da0616
#
_cell.length_a   1.000
_cell.length_b   1.000
_cell.length_c   1.000
_cell.angle_alpha   90.00
_cell.angle_beta   90.00
_cell.angle_gamma   90.00
#
_symmetry.space_group_name_H-M   'P 1'
#
loop_
_entity.id
_entity.type
_entity.pdbx_description
1 polymer ?
#
loop_
_entity_poly.entity_id
_entity_poly.type
_entity_poly.pdbx_seq_one_letter_code
_entity_poly.pdbx_strand_id
1 'polypeptide(L)'
;ILDGLSTAVVCLDEDLRVVFINAAAEILFGVGARHVLGEPVASGVPHLAPLVSRCQEVIEFGAPMIERELTLKRNGEDPLVVDCTFSPLADSKRRALLLLEFFRLDRHMRISRDEQTLAHQKLNREIVRGLAHEIKNPLGGLRGAAQLLERELPDQGLTEFTRIIIREADRLQRLVDQMLGPSRRPHPTELNIHEVLEHVRQLVEIDRLHDIDIVRDYDPSLPNVFGDREQLIQVFLNILRNAVQALGATAVRCGTIYMRSRARRQFTIGAMRHRLVAQVDIEDNGPGIEQDMIDKIFYPLVTSRADGTGLGLSIAQYLVQNHGGFIECSSRRGRTVFSVFLPISSEGRDT
;
A
#
# COMPACT_ATOMS: atom_id res chain seq x y z
N ILE A 1 -16.05 -10.31 32.16
CA ILE A 1 -14.59 -10.39 31.87
C ILE A 1 -14.36 -10.58 30.36
N LEU A 2 -15.10 -11.46 29.66
CA LEU A 2 -14.89 -11.74 28.23
C LEU A 2 -15.21 -10.54 27.32
N ASP A 3 -16.11 -9.65 27.73
CA ASP A 3 -16.44 -8.43 26.96
C ASP A 3 -15.33 -7.39 26.89
N GLY A 4 -14.40 -7.44 27.84
CA GLY A 4 -13.23 -6.54 27.87
C GLY A 4 -12.03 -7.04 27.09
N LEU A 5 -12.10 -8.23 26.47
CA LEU A 5 -11.00 -8.78 25.67
C LEU A 5 -10.97 -8.14 24.29
N SER A 6 -9.75 -7.88 23.78
CA SER A 6 -9.52 -7.43 22.41
C SER A 6 -9.61 -8.58 21.39
N THR A 7 -9.55 -9.82 21.87
CA THR A 7 -9.75 -11.03 21.07
C THR A 7 -11.24 -11.23 20.80
N ALA A 8 -11.60 -11.48 19.56
CA ALA A 8 -12.99 -11.77 19.21
C ALA A 8 -13.35 -13.20 19.66
N VAL A 9 -14.40 -13.33 20.45
CA VAL A 9 -14.82 -14.60 21.07
C VAL A 9 -16.29 -14.87 20.73
N VAL A 10 -16.56 -16.10 20.26
CA VAL A 10 -17.89 -16.63 20.02
C VAL A 10 -18.00 -18.00 20.71
N CYS A 11 -19.06 -18.24 21.49
CA CYS A 11 -19.37 -19.55 22.05
C CYS A 11 -20.60 -20.14 21.37
N LEU A 12 -20.50 -21.43 21.02
CA LEU A 12 -21.58 -22.19 20.39
C LEU A 12 -22.01 -23.33 21.33
N ASP A 13 -23.27 -23.73 21.27
CA ASP A 13 -23.77 -24.95 21.89
C ASP A 13 -23.55 -26.19 20.98
N GLU A 14 -24.04 -27.34 21.44
CA GLU A 14 -23.96 -28.62 20.72
C GLU A 14 -24.68 -28.63 19.37
N ASP A 15 -25.70 -27.76 19.21
CA ASP A 15 -26.44 -27.53 17.96
C ASP A 15 -25.83 -26.44 17.09
N LEU A 16 -24.62 -25.97 17.41
CA LEU A 16 -23.91 -24.86 16.75
C LEU A 16 -24.71 -23.54 16.75
N ARG A 17 -25.51 -23.29 17.79
CA ARG A 17 -26.18 -22.03 18.04
C ARG A 17 -25.27 -21.11 18.85
N VAL A 18 -25.33 -19.82 18.54
CA VAL A 18 -24.53 -18.81 19.25
C VAL A 18 -25.11 -18.61 20.67
N VAL A 19 -24.36 -18.99 21.69
CA VAL A 19 -24.71 -18.78 23.11
C VAL A 19 -24.07 -17.54 23.69
N PHE A 20 -22.93 -17.11 23.14
CA PHE A 20 -22.23 -15.92 23.57
C PHE A 20 -21.42 -15.32 22.40
N ILE A 21 -21.36 -14.00 22.35
CA ILE A 21 -20.49 -13.22 21.46
C ILE A 21 -20.02 -11.99 22.24
N ASN A 22 -18.70 -11.68 22.21
CA ASN A 22 -18.19 -10.50 22.88
C ASN A 22 -18.15 -9.28 21.95
N ALA A 23 -17.96 -8.09 22.53
CA ALA A 23 -17.91 -6.83 21.79
C ALA A 23 -16.86 -6.81 20.65
N ALA A 24 -15.70 -7.47 20.86
CA ALA A 24 -14.68 -7.58 19.83
C ALA A 24 -15.15 -8.40 18.62
N ALA A 25 -15.91 -9.48 18.86
CA ALA A 25 -16.48 -10.30 17.78
C ALA A 25 -17.65 -9.61 17.08
N GLU A 26 -18.50 -8.84 17.81
CA GLU A 26 -19.54 -8.00 17.20
C GLU A 26 -18.92 -7.00 16.19
N ILE A 27 -17.84 -6.34 16.58
CA ILE A 27 -17.11 -5.39 15.73
C ILE A 27 -16.44 -6.13 14.56
N LEU A 28 -15.80 -7.29 14.81
CA LEU A 28 -15.06 -8.05 13.82
C LEU A 28 -15.98 -8.52 12.68
N PHE A 29 -17.18 -9.04 13.04
CA PHE A 29 -18.11 -9.63 12.08
C PHE A 29 -19.21 -8.66 11.64
N GLY A 30 -19.31 -7.45 12.23
CA GLY A 30 -20.33 -6.46 11.91
C GLY A 30 -21.73 -6.92 12.28
N VAL A 31 -21.89 -7.72 13.35
CA VAL A 31 -23.16 -8.26 13.82
C VAL A 31 -23.45 -7.78 15.25
N GLY A 32 -24.71 -7.66 15.62
CA GLY A 32 -25.08 -7.30 16.99
C GLY A 32 -25.51 -8.54 17.79
N ALA A 33 -25.03 -8.68 19.04
CA ALA A 33 -25.34 -9.82 19.91
C ALA A 33 -26.83 -10.14 19.98
N ARG A 34 -27.70 -9.12 20.05
CA ARG A 34 -29.14 -9.29 20.11
C ARG A 34 -29.79 -10.01 18.94
N HIS A 35 -29.11 -10.00 17.78
CA HIS A 35 -29.60 -10.62 16.54
C HIS A 35 -29.05 -12.01 16.29
N VAL A 36 -27.96 -12.37 16.97
CA VAL A 36 -27.26 -13.64 16.71
C VAL A 36 -27.38 -14.63 17.85
N LEU A 37 -27.70 -14.19 19.07
CA LEU A 37 -27.88 -15.10 20.20
C LEU A 37 -29.05 -16.04 19.99
N GLY A 38 -28.81 -17.37 20.14
CA GLY A 38 -29.78 -18.44 19.89
C GLY A 38 -29.93 -18.84 18.44
N GLU A 39 -29.38 -18.08 17.48
CA GLU A 39 -29.41 -18.44 16.06
C GLU A 39 -28.29 -19.42 15.70
N PRO A 40 -28.49 -20.30 14.70
CA PRO A 40 -27.42 -21.11 14.14
C PRO A 40 -26.27 -20.22 13.65
N VAL A 41 -25.02 -20.61 13.93
CA VAL A 41 -23.84 -19.81 13.57
C VAL A 41 -23.77 -19.45 12.09
N ALA A 42 -24.22 -20.35 11.21
CA ALA A 42 -24.21 -20.13 9.76
C ALA A 42 -25.17 -19.02 9.28
N SER A 43 -26.29 -18.82 9.99
CA SER A 43 -27.26 -17.76 9.67
C SER A 43 -27.03 -16.51 10.50
N GLY A 44 -26.70 -16.64 11.80
CA GLY A 44 -26.45 -15.54 12.71
C GLY A 44 -25.17 -14.78 12.39
N VAL A 45 -24.12 -15.51 12.01
CA VAL A 45 -22.83 -14.95 11.59
C VAL A 45 -22.42 -15.55 10.25
N PRO A 46 -22.93 -15.06 9.10
CA PRO A 46 -22.73 -15.66 7.78
C PRO A 46 -21.26 -15.87 7.38
N HIS A 47 -20.36 -15.04 7.93
CA HIS A 47 -18.92 -15.16 7.71
C HIS A 47 -18.33 -16.44 8.27
N LEU A 48 -18.98 -17.07 9.26
CA LEU A 48 -18.57 -18.31 9.91
C LEU A 48 -19.21 -19.56 9.28
N ALA A 49 -20.10 -19.40 8.32
CA ALA A 49 -20.75 -20.54 7.64
C ALA A 49 -19.75 -21.58 7.07
N PRO A 50 -18.57 -21.18 6.50
CA PRO A 50 -17.57 -22.16 6.05
C PRO A 50 -16.92 -22.97 7.16
N LEU A 51 -17.04 -22.55 8.42
CA LEU A 51 -16.42 -23.22 9.57
C LEU A 51 -17.32 -24.26 10.25
N VAL A 52 -18.55 -24.39 9.82
CA VAL A 52 -19.54 -25.32 10.45
C VAL A 52 -19.02 -26.76 10.50
N SER A 53 -18.41 -27.27 9.42
CA SER A 53 -17.83 -28.61 9.39
C SER A 53 -16.68 -28.78 10.42
N ARG A 54 -15.86 -27.75 10.58
CA ARG A 54 -14.78 -27.75 11.57
C ARG A 54 -15.31 -27.75 13.01
N CYS A 55 -16.36 -26.96 13.25
CA CYS A 55 -17.03 -26.93 14.55
C CYS A 55 -17.57 -28.33 14.90
N GLN A 56 -18.18 -29.02 13.95
CA GLN A 56 -18.68 -30.39 14.14
C GLN A 56 -17.57 -31.38 14.45
N GLU A 57 -16.46 -31.34 13.70
CA GLU A 57 -15.27 -32.17 13.96
C GLU A 57 -14.75 -32.00 15.41
N VAL A 58 -14.64 -30.75 15.88
CA VAL A 58 -14.11 -30.46 17.22
C VAL A 58 -15.08 -30.95 18.32
N ILE A 59 -16.39 -30.83 18.10
CA ILE A 59 -17.41 -31.36 19.05
C ILE A 59 -17.36 -32.88 19.07
N GLU A 60 -17.23 -33.54 17.92
CA GLU A 60 -17.22 -35.01 17.80
C GLU A 60 -15.96 -35.63 18.40
N PHE A 61 -14.79 -35.05 18.12
CA PHE A 61 -13.49 -35.59 18.59
C PHE A 61 -13.08 -35.07 19.96
N GLY A 62 -13.68 -33.98 20.45
CA GLY A 62 -13.37 -33.42 21.76
C GLY A 62 -11.95 -32.85 21.91
N ALA A 63 -11.24 -32.62 20.78
CA ALA A 63 -9.90 -32.12 20.75
C ALA A 63 -9.85 -30.67 20.22
N PRO A 64 -9.06 -29.77 20.84
CA PRO A 64 -8.91 -28.42 20.34
C PRO A 64 -8.22 -28.41 18.98
N MET A 65 -8.63 -27.50 18.10
CA MET A 65 -8.07 -27.32 16.77
C MET A 65 -7.68 -25.84 16.56
N ILE A 66 -6.61 -25.62 15.83
CA ILE A 66 -6.18 -24.27 15.41
C ILE A 66 -6.14 -24.23 13.89
N GLU A 67 -6.86 -23.32 13.30
CA GLU A 67 -6.81 -23.02 11.86
C GLU A 67 -6.15 -21.65 11.66
N ARG A 68 -5.01 -21.64 10.97
CA ARG A 68 -4.22 -20.43 10.74
C ARG A 68 -4.52 -19.83 9.37
N GLU A 69 -4.37 -18.51 9.26
CA GLU A 69 -4.51 -17.76 8.01
C GLU A 69 -5.88 -17.96 7.32
N LEU A 70 -6.91 -18.13 8.12
CA LEU A 70 -8.27 -18.33 7.63
C LEU A 70 -8.78 -17.05 6.98
N THR A 71 -9.13 -17.14 5.70
CA THR A 71 -9.69 -16.01 4.94
C THR A 71 -11.21 -16.04 4.98
N LEU A 72 -11.81 -15.13 5.74
CA LEU A 72 -13.25 -14.94 5.82
C LEU A 72 -13.71 -13.89 4.81
N LYS A 73 -14.64 -14.25 3.94
CA LYS A 73 -15.21 -13.33 2.94
C LYS A 73 -16.20 -12.37 3.63
N ARG A 74 -16.05 -11.07 3.38
CA ARG A 74 -17.01 -10.04 3.81
C ARG A 74 -17.75 -9.49 2.59
N ASN A 75 -19.07 -9.34 2.70
CA ASN A 75 -19.88 -8.80 1.61
C ASN A 75 -19.54 -7.33 1.38
N GLY A 76 -18.84 -7.02 0.26
CA GLY A 76 -18.50 -5.66 -0.15
C GLY A 76 -17.28 -5.03 0.51
N GLU A 77 -16.59 -5.74 1.41
CA GLU A 77 -15.36 -5.31 2.07
C GLU A 77 -14.20 -6.25 1.75
N ASP A 78 -12.97 -5.82 2.09
CA ASP A 78 -11.78 -6.65 1.94
C ASP A 78 -11.88 -7.94 2.76
N PRO A 79 -11.36 -9.07 2.26
CA PRO A 79 -11.37 -10.34 2.97
C PRO A 79 -10.62 -10.20 4.30
N LEU A 80 -11.18 -10.77 5.35
CA LEU A 80 -10.61 -10.76 6.69
C LEU A 80 -9.75 -12.00 6.89
N VAL A 81 -8.45 -11.83 7.20
CA VAL A 81 -7.55 -12.94 7.53
C VAL A 81 -7.42 -13.03 9.05
N VAL A 82 -7.74 -14.20 9.61
CA VAL A 82 -7.73 -14.47 11.05
C VAL A 82 -7.13 -15.84 11.36
N ASP A 83 -6.49 -15.98 12.51
CA ASP A 83 -6.29 -17.29 13.12
C ASP A 83 -7.53 -17.60 13.96
N CYS A 84 -8.03 -18.83 13.84
CA CYS A 84 -9.16 -19.31 14.61
C CYS A 84 -8.74 -20.50 15.48
N THR A 85 -8.96 -20.38 16.78
CA THR A 85 -8.81 -21.48 17.73
C THR A 85 -10.18 -22.00 18.11
N PHE A 86 -10.39 -23.30 17.97
CA PHE A 86 -11.59 -24.03 18.36
C PHE A 86 -11.28 -24.82 19.64
N SER A 87 -11.92 -24.48 20.74
CA SER A 87 -11.70 -25.12 22.04
C SER A 87 -12.99 -25.72 22.55
N PRO A 88 -13.07 -27.05 22.71
CA PRO A 88 -14.24 -27.67 23.34
C PRO A 88 -14.24 -27.29 24.83
N LEU A 89 -15.37 -26.83 25.34
CA LEU A 89 -15.60 -26.49 26.74
C LEU A 89 -16.72 -27.37 27.27
N ALA A 90 -16.63 -27.73 28.55
CA ALA A 90 -17.70 -28.38 29.29
C ALA A 90 -18.31 -27.35 30.28
N ASP A 91 -19.61 -27.08 30.14
CA ASP A 91 -20.33 -26.29 31.16
C ASP A 91 -20.52 -27.07 32.44
N SER A 92 -20.71 -26.35 33.57
CA SER A 92 -21.05 -26.92 34.87
C SER A 92 -22.30 -27.83 34.82
N LYS A 93 -23.15 -27.71 33.83
CA LYS A 93 -24.32 -28.53 33.52
C LYS A 93 -24.04 -29.71 32.55
N ARG A 94 -22.74 -30.00 32.24
CA ARG A 94 -22.31 -31.04 31.27
C ARG A 94 -22.80 -30.85 29.86
N ARG A 95 -23.15 -29.61 29.43
CA ARG A 95 -23.39 -29.33 28.03
C ARG A 95 -22.08 -29.07 27.33
N ALA A 96 -21.90 -29.67 26.18
CA ALA A 96 -20.76 -29.39 25.31
C ALA A 96 -20.91 -27.95 24.77
N LEU A 97 -19.91 -27.14 24.99
CA LEU A 97 -19.80 -25.82 24.41
C LEU A 97 -18.55 -25.76 23.54
N LEU A 98 -18.61 -25.02 22.48
CA LEU A 98 -17.45 -24.76 21.62
C LEU A 98 -17.09 -23.29 21.70
N LEU A 99 -15.86 -23.01 22.13
CA LEU A 99 -15.29 -21.68 22.13
C LEU A 99 -14.54 -21.45 20.82
N LEU A 100 -14.85 -20.39 20.12
CA LEU A 100 -14.15 -19.89 18.95
C LEU A 100 -13.45 -18.60 19.33
N GLU A 101 -12.13 -18.56 19.19
CA GLU A 101 -11.31 -17.38 19.41
C GLU A 101 -10.70 -16.95 18.08
N PHE A 102 -10.93 -15.71 17.68
CA PHE A 102 -10.43 -15.16 16.43
C PHE A 102 -9.38 -14.08 16.71
N PHE A 103 -8.17 -14.36 16.25
CA PHE A 103 -7.06 -13.42 16.30
C PHE A 103 -6.90 -12.79 14.91
N ARG A 104 -7.13 -11.51 14.82
CA ARG A 104 -6.98 -10.78 13.57
C ARG A 104 -5.50 -10.69 13.19
N LEU A 105 -5.12 -11.37 12.11
CA LEU A 105 -3.73 -11.42 11.61
C LEU A 105 -3.29 -10.14 10.90
N ASP A 106 -4.24 -9.32 10.43
CA ASP A 106 -3.96 -8.11 9.66
C ASP A 106 -2.91 -7.19 10.31
N ARG A 107 -2.83 -7.19 11.64
CA ARG A 107 -1.95 -6.29 12.38
C ARG A 107 -0.53 -6.84 12.53
N HIS A 108 -0.36 -8.13 12.86
CA HIS A 108 0.96 -8.71 13.05
C HIS A 108 1.63 -9.11 11.73
N MET A 109 0.88 -9.62 10.78
CA MET A 109 1.39 -9.96 9.45
C MET A 109 1.76 -8.69 8.66
N ARG A 110 0.96 -7.60 8.77
CA ARG A 110 1.33 -6.30 8.19
C ARG A 110 2.60 -5.75 8.83
N ILE A 111 2.71 -5.73 10.16
CA ILE A 111 3.92 -5.25 10.85
C ILE A 111 5.14 -6.07 10.46
N SER A 112 5.06 -7.39 10.45
CA SER A 112 6.18 -8.28 10.08
C SER A 112 6.53 -8.20 8.59
N ARG A 113 5.54 -8.11 7.68
CA ARG A 113 5.76 -7.85 6.26
C ARG A 113 6.34 -6.45 6.02
N ASP A 114 5.80 -5.45 6.71
CA ASP A 114 6.27 -4.07 6.60
C ASP A 114 7.71 -3.94 7.12
N GLU A 115 8.06 -4.57 8.24
CA GLU A 115 9.42 -4.59 8.77
C GLU A 115 10.39 -5.35 7.87
N GLN A 116 10.02 -6.51 7.34
CA GLN A 116 10.83 -7.24 6.36
C GLN A 116 10.97 -6.47 5.06
N THR A 117 9.88 -5.89 4.55
CA THR A 117 9.88 -5.07 3.35
C THR A 117 10.75 -3.83 3.54
N LEU A 118 10.65 -3.15 4.69
CA LEU A 118 11.48 -1.99 5.05
C LEU A 118 12.96 -2.36 5.18
N ALA A 119 13.29 -3.51 5.77
CA ALA A 119 14.68 -3.97 5.90
C ALA A 119 15.30 -4.32 4.54
N HIS A 120 14.57 -5.06 3.70
CA HIS A 120 14.99 -5.36 2.32
C HIS A 120 15.13 -4.09 1.46
N GLN A 121 14.25 -3.12 1.64
CA GLN A 121 14.30 -1.86 0.92
C GLN A 121 15.48 -0.98 1.33
N LYS A 122 15.83 -0.94 2.62
CA LYS A 122 17.04 -0.22 3.08
C LYS A 122 18.29 -0.81 2.46
N LEU A 123 18.44 -2.12 2.46
CA LEU A 123 19.60 -2.81 1.88
C LEU A 123 19.68 -2.61 0.36
N ASN A 124 18.58 -2.79 -0.36
CA ASN A 124 18.53 -2.55 -1.81
C ASN A 124 18.91 -1.11 -2.17
N ARG A 125 18.57 -0.17 -1.32
CA ARG A 125 18.82 1.24 -1.51
C ARG A 125 20.29 1.62 -1.31
N GLU A 126 20.97 1.06 -0.31
CA GLU A 126 22.42 1.27 -0.13
C GLU A 126 23.18 0.72 -1.34
N ILE A 127 22.75 -0.44 -1.85
CA ILE A 127 23.30 -1.03 -3.09
C ILE A 127 23.04 -0.11 -4.29
N VAL A 128 21.80 0.35 -4.49
CA VAL A 128 21.45 1.26 -5.60
C VAL A 128 22.24 2.57 -5.49
N ARG A 129 22.41 3.11 -4.28
CA ARG A 129 23.20 4.34 -4.07
C ARG A 129 24.67 4.14 -4.38
N GLY A 130 25.26 3.01 -3.96
CA GLY A 130 26.63 2.64 -4.30
C GLY A 130 26.82 2.49 -5.80
N LEU A 131 25.97 1.70 -6.45
CA LEU A 131 25.99 1.50 -7.90
C LEU A 131 25.80 2.81 -8.68
N ALA A 132 24.92 3.69 -8.23
CA ALA A 132 24.68 4.96 -8.88
C ALA A 132 25.93 5.88 -8.85
N HIS A 133 26.66 5.91 -7.72
CA HIS A 133 27.93 6.63 -7.64
C HIS A 133 28.99 6.02 -8.56
N GLU A 134 29.07 4.69 -8.62
CA GLU A 134 30.01 3.98 -9.50
C GLU A 134 29.69 4.11 -10.99
N ILE A 135 28.41 4.31 -11.36
CA ILE A 135 27.97 4.57 -12.73
C ILE A 135 28.21 6.04 -13.12
N LYS A 136 27.96 6.98 -12.21
CA LYS A 136 28.18 8.41 -12.49
C LYS A 136 29.62 8.74 -12.82
N ASN A 137 30.56 8.09 -12.15
CA ASN A 137 31.99 8.32 -12.36
C ASN A 137 32.45 8.05 -13.79
N PRO A 138 32.22 6.86 -14.40
CA PRO A 138 32.60 6.61 -15.79
C PRO A 138 31.80 7.48 -16.78
N LEU A 139 30.52 7.79 -16.51
CA LEU A 139 29.74 8.68 -17.35
C LEU A 139 30.30 10.09 -17.38
N GLY A 140 30.76 10.61 -16.23
CA GLY A 140 31.47 11.88 -16.14
C GLY A 140 32.76 11.89 -16.94
N GLY A 141 33.53 10.78 -16.90
CA GLY A 141 34.75 10.58 -17.69
C GLY A 141 34.48 10.54 -19.19
N LEU A 142 33.46 9.78 -19.63
CA LEU A 142 33.04 9.70 -21.04
C LEU A 142 32.60 11.06 -21.58
N ARG A 143 31.77 11.78 -20.80
CA ARG A 143 31.33 13.14 -21.13
C ARG A 143 32.52 14.09 -21.28
N GLY A 144 33.44 14.10 -20.29
CA GLY A 144 34.63 14.95 -20.32
C GLY A 144 35.53 14.65 -21.51
N ALA A 145 35.79 13.39 -21.81
CA ALA A 145 36.57 12.97 -23.00
C ALA A 145 35.92 13.41 -24.30
N ALA A 146 34.61 13.23 -24.44
CA ALA A 146 33.85 13.67 -25.60
C ALA A 146 33.86 15.20 -25.78
N GLN A 147 33.79 15.97 -24.67
CA GLN A 147 33.92 17.44 -24.71
C GLN A 147 35.32 17.91 -25.13
N LEU A 148 36.38 17.24 -24.67
CA LEU A 148 37.74 17.54 -25.10
C LEU A 148 37.91 17.22 -26.58
N LEU A 149 37.46 16.05 -27.01
CA LEU A 149 37.52 15.65 -28.43
C LEU A 149 36.75 16.61 -29.32
N GLU A 150 35.56 17.10 -28.90
CA GLU A 150 34.77 18.10 -29.65
C GLU A 150 35.55 19.40 -29.90
N ARG A 151 36.46 19.79 -28.99
CA ARG A 151 37.29 21.01 -29.12
C ARG A 151 38.46 20.82 -30.09
N GLU A 152 38.96 19.61 -30.19
CA GLU A 152 40.13 19.28 -31.03
C GLU A 152 39.75 18.87 -32.47
N LEU A 153 38.50 18.53 -32.72
CA LEU A 153 38.02 18.10 -34.03
C LEU A 153 37.77 19.28 -34.98
N PRO A 154 38.47 19.38 -36.10
CA PRO A 154 38.29 20.46 -37.10
C PRO A 154 37.07 20.26 -37.98
N ASP A 155 36.49 19.05 -38.03
CA ASP A 155 35.39 18.67 -38.90
C ASP A 155 34.03 18.70 -38.18
N GLN A 156 33.13 19.49 -38.72
CA GLN A 156 31.75 19.59 -38.17
C GLN A 156 30.97 18.26 -38.24
N GLY A 157 31.27 17.36 -39.17
CA GLY A 157 30.65 16.07 -39.31
C GLY A 157 31.03 15.13 -38.14
N LEU A 158 32.29 15.22 -37.68
CA LEU A 158 32.78 14.42 -36.55
C LEU A 158 32.32 14.96 -35.20
N THR A 159 32.10 16.29 -35.08
CA THR A 159 31.52 16.91 -33.89
C THR A 159 30.08 16.49 -33.62
N GLU A 160 29.34 16.02 -34.62
CA GLU A 160 28.01 15.47 -34.41
C GLU A 160 28.05 14.18 -33.55
N PHE A 161 29.04 13.33 -33.77
CA PHE A 161 29.19 12.11 -32.95
C PHE A 161 29.55 12.40 -31.50
N THR A 162 30.43 13.37 -31.26
CA THR A 162 30.76 13.79 -29.87
C THR A 162 29.56 14.37 -29.15
N ARG A 163 28.70 15.14 -29.85
CA ARG A 163 27.44 15.66 -29.29
C ARG A 163 26.44 14.56 -28.97
N ILE A 164 26.37 13.50 -29.75
CA ILE A 164 25.56 12.33 -29.47
C ILE A 164 26.05 11.66 -28.18
N ILE A 165 27.36 11.44 -28.05
CA ILE A 165 27.96 10.82 -26.85
C ILE A 165 27.66 11.66 -25.61
N ILE A 166 27.85 12.97 -25.66
CA ILE A 166 27.55 13.89 -24.55
C ILE A 166 26.07 13.81 -24.16
N ARG A 167 25.17 13.84 -25.15
CA ARG A 167 23.72 13.80 -24.95
C ARG A 167 23.28 12.50 -24.30
N GLU A 168 23.83 11.36 -24.73
CA GLU A 168 23.51 10.06 -24.13
C GLU A 168 24.14 9.90 -22.73
N ALA A 169 25.34 10.41 -22.50
CA ALA A 169 25.94 10.46 -21.17
C ALA A 169 25.10 11.29 -20.19
N ASP A 170 24.63 12.47 -20.61
CA ASP A 170 23.75 13.34 -19.83
C ASP A 170 22.37 12.69 -19.61
N ARG A 171 21.85 11.92 -20.58
CA ARG A 171 20.62 11.15 -20.42
C ARG A 171 20.76 10.04 -19.39
N LEU A 172 21.85 9.26 -19.46
CA LEU A 172 22.15 8.21 -18.48
C LEU A 172 22.39 8.77 -17.09
N GLN A 173 23.09 9.90 -16.98
CA GLN A 173 23.29 10.57 -15.69
C GLN A 173 21.97 11.02 -15.06
N ARG A 174 21.04 11.57 -15.85
CA ARG A 174 19.69 11.90 -15.38
C ARG A 174 18.90 10.68 -14.93
N LEU A 175 18.99 9.55 -15.63
CA LEU A 175 18.36 8.30 -15.20
C LEU A 175 18.92 7.81 -13.86
N VAL A 176 20.24 7.88 -13.68
CA VAL A 176 20.90 7.52 -12.42
C VAL A 176 20.50 8.50 -11.29
N ASP A 177 20.37 9.79 -11.58
CA ASP A 177 19.87 10.78 -10.62
C ASP A 177 18.43 10.50 -10.20
N GLN A 178 17.61 10.08 -11.13
CA GLN A 178 16.23 9.65 -10.84
C GLN A 178 16.17 8.39 -9.96
N MET A 179 17.12 7.44 -10.12
CA MET A 179 17.21 6.26 -9.26
C MET A 179 17.55 6.60 -7.81
N LEU A 180 18.36 7.64 -7.59
CA LEU A 180 18.76 8.09 -6.25
C LEU A 180 17.67 8.90 -5.54
N GLY A 181 16.64 9.33 -6.27
CA GLY A 181 15.66 10.30 -5.77
C GLY A 181 16.26 11.70 -5.61
N PRO A 182 15.50 12.69 -5.15
CA PRO A 182 15.99 14.05 -4.99
C PRO A 182 17.16 14.12 -4.00
N SER A 183 18.31 14.57 -4.49
CA SER A 183 19.55 14.75 -3.71
C SER A 183 19.49 15.94 -2.74
N ARG A 184 18.40 16.71 -2.75
CA ARG A 184 18.21 17.90 -1.93
C ARG A 184 17.81 17.50 -0.52
N ARG A 185 18.36 18.20 0.48
CA ARG A 185 17.91 18.05 1.88
C ARG A 185 16.41 18.37 1.94
N PRO A 186 15.58 17.51 2.55
CA PRO A 186 14.16 17.80 2.71
C PRO A 186 13.96 19.12 3.47
N HIS A 187 13.01 19.92 3.01
CA HIS A 187 12.54 21.11 3.73
C HIS A 187 11.09 20.89 4.16
N PRO A 188 10.87 20.11 5.24
CA PRO A 188 9.52 19.80 5.68
C PRO A 188 8.86 21.06 6.27
N THR A 189 7.65 21.35 5.81
CA THR A 189 6.77 22.43 6.27
C THR A 189 5.36 21.91 6.47
N GLU A 190 4.54 22.62 7.20
CA GLU A 190 3.11 22.37 7.19
C GLU A 190 2.53 22.75 5.82
N LEU A 191 1.80 21.82 5.21
CA LEU A 191 1.24 22.00 3.88
C LEU A 191 -0.15 21.36 3.77
N ASN A 192 -0.99 21.95 2.93
CA ASN A 192 -2.26 21.37 2.56
C ASN A 192 -2.05 20.33 1.46
N ILE A 193 -2.39 19.08 1.74
CA ILE A 193 -2.19 17.98 0.78
C ILE A 193 -3.02 18.18 -0.50
N HIS A 194 -4.18 18.83 -0.41
CA HIS A 194 -5.03 19.09 -1.59
C HIS A 194 -4.37 20.03 -2.57
N GLU A 195 -3.58 21.01 -2.12
CA GLU A 195 -2.80 21.89 -3.01
C GLU A 195 -1.75 21.11 -3.80
N VAL A 196 -1.12 20.12 -3.16
CA VAL A 196 -0.16 19.21 -3.81
C VAL A 196 -0.88 18.38 -4.87
N LEU A 197 -2.03 17.80 -4.51
CA LEU A 197 -2.82 16.97 -5.43
C LEU A 197 -3.34 17.77 -6.64
N GLU A 198 -3.83 18.97 -6.42
CA GLU A 198 -4.28 19.84 -7.50
C GLU A 198 -3.14 20.28 -8.44
N HIS A 199 -1.96 20.56 -7.87
CA HIS A 199 -0.78 20.86 -8.67
C HIS A 199 -0.37 19.67 -9.56
N VAL A 200 -0.35 18.47 -8.99
CA VAL A 200 -0.04 17.23 -9.72
C VAL A 200 -1.08 16.95 -10.81
N ARG A 201 -2.36 17.14 -10.50
CA ARG A 201 -3.44 17.00 -11.48
C ARG A 201 -3.22 17.93 -12.68
N GLN A 202 -2.95 19.22 -12.42
CA GLN A 202 -2.69 20.20 -13.49
C GLN A 202 -1.49 19.80 -14.35
N LEU A 203 -0.38 19.32 -13.76
CA LEU A 203 0.79 18.86 -14.50
C LEU A 203 0.45 17.69 -15.45
N VAL A 204 -0.36 16.74 -14.98
CA VAL A 204 -0.75 15.58 -15.79
C VAL A 204 -1.78 15.95 -16.85
N GLU A 205 -2.66 16.92 -16.60
CA GLU A 205 -3.63 17.40 -17.59
C GLU A 205 -2.98 18.10 -18.78
N ILE A 206 -1.85 18.79 -18.59
CA ILE A 206 -1.07 19.41 -19.67
C ILE A 206 -0.45 18.35 -20.60
N ASP A 207 0.00 17.22 -20.02
CA ASP A 207 0.63 16.11 -20.75
C ASP A 207 -0.40 15.17 -21.43
N ARG A 208 -1.72 15.48 -21.37
CA ARG A 208 -2.78 14.57 -21.84
C ARG A 208 -2.76 14.38 -23.35
N LEU A 209 -2.57 13.11 -23.74
CA LEU A 209 -2.80 12.59 -25.09
C LEU A 209 -4.12 11.78 -25.20
N HIS A 210 -4.87 11.58 -24.11
CA HIS A 210 -6.01 10.65 -24.02
C HIS A 210 -7.19 11.27 -23.27
N ASP A 211 -8.42 10.87 -23.62
CA ASP A 211 -9.67 11.19 -22.91
C ASP A 211 -9.72 10.39 -21.58
N ILE A 212 -9.10 10.94 -20.55
CA ILE A 212 -9.13 10.38 -19.20
C ILE A 212 -9.77 11.40 -18.26
N ASP A 213 -10.80 11.00 -17.56
CA ASP A 213 -11.44 11.83 -16.54
C ASP A 213 -10.72 11.68 -15.20
N ILE A 214 -10.38 12.81 -14.56
CA ILE A 214 -9.84 12.83 -13.20
C ILE A 214 -10.90 13.40 -12.26
N VAL A 215 -11.48 12.51 -11.44
CA VAL A 215 -12.54 12.82 -10.47
C VAL A 215 -11.91 13.07 -9.10
N ARG A 216 -12.29 14.19 -8.47
CA ARG A 216 -11.81 14.60 -7.15
C ARG A 216 -12.86 14.31 -6.09
N ASP A 217 -12.44 13.72 -4.99
CA ASP A 217 -13.27 13.42 -3.82
C ASP A 217 -12.44 13.67 -2.56
N TYR A 218 -12.24 14.95 -2.24
CA TYR A 218 -11.40 15.37 -1.13
C TYR A 218 -12.22 15.64 0.12
N ASP A 219 -11.68 15.19 1.27
CA ASP A 219 -12.21 15.53 2.58
C ASP A 219 -11.76 16.94 2.99
N PRO A 220 -12.64 17.95 2.99
CA PRO A 220 -12.25 19.32 3.29
C PRO A 220 -11.84 19.53 4.76
N SER A 221 -12.13 18.58 5.64
CA SER A 221 -11.78 18.63 7.07
C SER A 221 -10.37 18.08 7.36
N LEU A 222 -9.65 17.61 6.33
CA LEU A 222 -8.32 17.03 6.49
C LEU A 222 -7.32 18.11 6.93
N PRO A 223 -6.67 17.99 8.09
CA PRO A 223 -5.67 18.93 8.54
C PRO A 223 -4.40 18.93 7.67
N ASN A 224 -3.59 19.96 7.80
CA ASN A 224 -2.29 20.03 7.15
C ASN A 224 -1.40 18.84 7.54
N VAL A 225 -0.61 18.38 6.58
CA VAL A 225 0.44 17.37 6.79
C VAL A 225 1.80 18.07 6.91
N PHE A 226 2.72 17.45 7.65
CA PHE A 226 4.09 17.95 7.74
C PHE A 226 4.98 17.22 6.73
N GLY A 227 5.51 17.95 5.74
CA GLY A 227 6.27 17.32 4.68
C GLY A 227 6.95 18.30 3.73
N ASP A 228 7.79 17.75 2.85
CA ASP A 228 8.42 18.49 1.76
C ASP A 228 7.48 18.50 0.53
N ARG A 229 7.06 19.71 0.15
CA ARG A 229 6.09 19.91 -0.94
C ARG A 229 6.58 19.33 -2.27
N GLU A 230 7.85 19.52 -2.64
CA GLU A 230 8.41 19.03 -3.90
C GLU A 230 8.47 17.50 -3.92
N GLN A 231 8.85 16.89 -2.79
CA GLN A 231 8.89 15.44 -2.66
C GLN A 231 7.49 14.83 -2.74
N LEU A 232 6.50 15.43 -2.09
CA LEU A 232 5.11 14.93 -2.16
C LEU A 232 4.50 15.13 -3.55
N ILE A 233 4.82 16.22 -4.25
CA ILE A 233 4.47 16.38 -5.67
C ILE A 233 5.04 15.22 -6.48
N GLN A 234 6.30 14.86 -6.28
CA GLN A 234 6.94 13.76 -7.00
C GLN A 234 6.29 12.39 -6.69
N VAL A 235 5.90 12.14 -5.42
CA VAL A 235 5.15 10.93 -5.03
C VAL A 235 3.88 10.80 -5.87
N PHE A 236 3.01 11.80 -5.80
CA PHE A 236 1.70 11.72 -6.45
C PHE A 236 1.81 11.81 -7.96
N LEU A 237 2.80 12.53 -8.50
CA LEU A 237 3.07 12.57 -9.94
C LEU A 237 3.49 11.19 -10.47
N ASN A 238 4.34 10.46 -9.75
CA ASN A 238 4.73 9.09 -10.12
C ASN A 238 3.54 8.15 -10.12
N ILE A 239 2.68 8.21 -9.11
CA ILE A 239 1.49 7.37 -9.01
C ILE A 239 0.48 7.73 -10.09
N LEU A 240 0.18 9.02 -10.25
CA LEU A 240 -0.82 9.48 -11.22
C LEU A 240 -0.38 9.21 -12.66
N ARG A 241 0.89 9.40 -13.00
CA ARG A 241 1.45 9.03 -14.31
C ARG A 241 1.34 7.53 -14.58
N ASN A 242 1.56 6.68 -13.57
CA ASN A 242 1.35 5.24 -13.72
C ASN A 242 -0.10 4.90 -14.06
N ALA A 243 -1.08 5.55 -13.41
CA ALA A 243 -2.50 5.38 -13.70
C ALA A 243 -2.84 5.82 -15.15
N VAL A 244 -2.39 7.02 -15.56
CA VAL A 244 -2.59 7.51 -16.93
C VAL A 244 -1.99 6.58 -17.97
N GLN A 245 -0.77 6.11 -17.75
CA GLN A 245 -0.10 5.19 -18.65
C GLN A 245 -0.77 3.80 -18.69
N ALA A 246 -1.36 3.32 -17.58
CA ALA A 246 -2.11 2.07 -17.54
C ALA A 246 -3.39 2.17 -18.40
N LEU A 247 -4.07 3.31 -18.34
CA LEU A 247 -5.26 3.58 -19.13
C LEU A 247 -4.94 3.81 -20.61
N GLY A 248 -3.82 4.48 -20.92
CA GLY A 248 -3.40 4.72 -22.29
C GLY A 248 -2.92 3.49 -23.06
N ALA A 249 -2.41 2.47 -22.36
CA ALA A 249 -1.97 1.20 -22.94
C ALA A 249 -3.14 0.27 -23.29
N THR A 250 -4.30 0.51 -22.75
CA THR A 250 -5.52 -0.27 -22.99
C THR A 250 -6.52 0.55 -23.80
N ALA A 251 -7.19 -0.09 -24.77
CA ALA A 251 -8.29 0.52 -25.53
C ALA A 251 -9.56 0.75 -24.66
N VAL A 252 -9.38 1.22 -23.42
CA VAL A 252 -10.48 1.59 -22.53
C VAL A 252 -11.05 2.90 -23.03
N ARG A 253 -12.26 2.86 -23.60
CA ARG A 253 -12.93 4.01 -24.21
C ARG A 253 -13.26 5.16 -23.23
N CYS A 254 -13.20 4.95 -21.92
CA CYS A 254 -13.45 5.96 -20.89
C CYS A 254 -12.57 5.67 -19.69
N GLY A 255 -11.31 6.12 -19.73
CA GLY A 255 -10.39 6.04 -18.58
C GLY A 255 -10.85 6.98 -17.48
N THR A 256 -10.96 6.50 -16.26
CA THR A 256 -11.31 7.33 -15.10
C THR A 256 -10.31 7.10 -13.96
N ILE A 257 -9.82 8.21 -13.42
CA ILE A 257 -8.96 8.21 -12.23
C ILE A 257 -9.68 8.97 -11.12
N TYR A 258 -9.82 8.33 -9.96
CA TYR A 258 -10.34 8.97 -8.75
C TYR A 258 -9.19 9.36 -7.85
N MET A 259 -9.17 10.62 -7.41
CA MET A 259 -8.26 11.14 -6.39
C MET A 259 -9.07 11.41 -5.14
N ARG A 260 -8.90 10.60 -4.10
CA ARG A 260 -9.65 10.72 -2.83
C ARG A 260 -8.72 11.04 -1.68
N SER A 261 -9.19 11.84 -0.74
CA SER A 261 -8.50 12.05 0.54
C SER A 261 -9.45 11.77 1.70
N ARG A 262 -8.96 11.15 2.76
CA ARG A 262 -9.72 10.84 4.00
C ARG A 262 -8.83 10.93 5.22
N ALA A 263 -9.40 11.34 6.33
CA ALA A 263 -8.74 11.26 7.63
C ALA A 263 -8.93 9.89 8.27
N ARG A 264 -7.83 9.21 8.65
CA ARG A 264 -7.85 7.96 9.39
C ARG A 264 -7.42 8.18 10.82
N ARG A 265 -8.29 7.82 11.77
CA ARG A 265 -7.99 7.90 13.20
C ARG A 265 -7.41 6.60 13.71
N GLN A 266 -6.52 6.71 14.72
CA GLN A 266 -5.95 5.56 15.41
C GLN A 266 -5.28 4.55 14.45
N PHE A 267 -4.55 5.06 13.46
CA PHE A 267 -3.90 4.25 12.43
C PHE A 267 -2.44 3.93 12.83
N THR A 268 -1.99 2.69 12.57
CA THR A 268 -0.62 2.26 12.87
C THR A 268 0.17 2.18 11.57
N ILE A 269 1.32 2.88 11.52
CA ILE A 269 2.30 2.79 10.43
C ILE A 269 3.56 2.13 11.00
N GLY A 270 3.91 0.93 10.49
CA GLY A 270 4.97 0.12 11.08
C GLY A 270 4.70 -0.16 12.57
N ALA A 271 5.66 0.14 13.45
CA ALA A 271 5.52 -0.01 14.90
C ALA A 271 4.83 1.19 15.59
N MET A 272 4.65 2.32 14.91
CA MET A 272 4.14 3.56 15.51
C MET A 272 2.63 3.74 15.30
N ARG A 273 1.92 4.04 16.39
CA ARG A 273 0.49 4.36 16.36
C ARG A 273 0.30 5.86 16.26
N HIS A 274 -0.35 6.32 15.20
CA HIS A 274 -0.67 7.72 14.97
C HIS A 274 -2.13 8.00 15.33
N ARG A 275 -2.36 9.14 16.01
CA ARG A 275 -3.72 9.60 16.35
C ARG A 275 -4.52 9.90 15.10
N LEU A 276 -3.87 10.49 14.09
CA LEU A 276 -4.49 10.89 12.84
C LEU A 276 -3.50 10.71 11.69
N VAL A 277 -3.99 10.17 10.57
CA VAL A 277 -3.22 9.94 9.33
C VAL A 277 -4.05 10.45 8.16
N ALA A 278 -3.42 11.16 7.23
CA ALA A 278 -4.00 11.48 5.94
C ALA A 278 -3.86 10.26 5.03
N GLN A 279 -4.98 9.73 4.55
CA GLN A 279 -5.03 8.75 3.48
C GLN A 279 -5.35 9.45 2.18
N VAL A 280 -4.50 9.23 1.16
CA VAL A 280 -4.76 9.69 -0.21
C VAL A 280 -4.78 8.47 -1.12
N ASP A 281 -5.91 8.26 -1.78
CA ASP A 281 -6.11 7.17 -2.73
C ASP A 281 -6.10 7.71 -4.16
N ILE A 282 -5.31 7.08 -5.02
CA ILE A 282 -5.37 7.25 -6.47
C ILE A 282 -5.84 5.93 -7.05
N GLU A 283 -7.07 5.92 -7.58
CA GLU A 283 -7.74 4.75 -8.14
C GLU A 283 -7.93 4.92 -9.64
N ASP A 284 -7.53 3.93 -10.43
CA ASP A 284 -7.78 3.85 -11.86
C ASP A 284 -8.65 2.64 -12.23
N ASN A 285 -9.42 2.75 -13.32
CA ASN A 285 -10.22 1.69 -13.88
C ASN A 285 -9.51 0.90 -15.00
N GLY A 286 -8.19 0.85 -14.93
CA GLY A 286 -7.31 0.19 -15.90
C GLY A 286 -7.34 -1.33 -15.88
N PRO A 287 -6.40 -1.97 -16.59
CA PRO A 287 -6.38 -3.44 -16.75
C PRO A 287 -6.10 -4.21 -15.47
N GLY A 288 -5.59 -3.52 -14.44
CA GLY A 288 -5.11 -4.12 -13.20
C GLY A 288 -3.64 -4.55 -13.29
N ILE A 289 -3.13 -5.05 -12.17
CA ILE A 289 -1.77 -5.56 -12.00
C ILE A 289 -1.90 -7.05 -11.68
N GLU A 290 -1.07 -7.88 -12.30
CA GLU A 290 -1.03 -9.32 -12.05
C GLU A 290 -0.63 -9.59 -10.58
N GLN A 291 -1.23 -10.61 -9.97
CA GLN A 291 -1.10 -10.89 -8.54
C GLN A 291 0.36 -11.16 -8.11
N ASP A 292 1.12 -11.85 -8.95
CA ASP A 292 2.54 -12.15 -8.73
C ASP A 292 3.45 -10.92 -8.86
N MET A 293 2.95 -9.85 -9.46
CA MET A 293 3.66 -8.58 -9.63
C MET A 293 3.37 -7.59 -8.50
N ILE A 294 2.23 -7.68 -7.80
CA ILE A 294 1.82 -6.70 -6.77
C ILE A 294 2.90 -6.50 -5.70
N ASP A 295 3.51 -7.58 -5.23
CA ASP A 295 4.57 -7.52 -4.22
C ASP A 295 5.89 -6.94 -4.78
N LYS A 296 6.05 -6.91 -6.10
CA LYS A 296 7.30 -6.51 -6.79
C LYS A 296 7.26 -5.11 -7.38
N ILE A 297 6.08 -4.49 -7.54
CA ILE A 297 5.93 -3.19 -8.22
C ILE A 297 6.71 -2.05 -7.57
N PHE A 298 7.06 -2.19 -6.30
CA PHE A 298 7.86 -1.22 -5.56
C PHE A 298 9.37 -1.50 -5.63
N TYR A 299 9.81 -2.61 -6.24
CA TYR A 299 11.23 -2.86 -6.43
C TYR A 299 11.78 -2.01 -7.59
N PRO A 300 12.99 -1.45 -7.45
CA PRO A 300 13.62 -0.70 -8.52
C PRO A 300 13.78 -1.55 -9.79
N LEU A 301 13.61 -0.91 -10.96
CA LEU A 301 13.75 -1.51 -12.29
C LEU A 301 12.70 -2.58 -12.62
N VAL A 302 11.71 -2.80 -11.77
CA VAL A 302 10.59 -3.71 -12.07
C VAL A 302 9.54 -2.94 -12.88
N THR A 303 9.30 -3.39 -14.08
CA THR A 303 8.29 -2.82 -14.99
C THR A 303 7.74 -3.90 -15.91
N SER A 304 6.44 -3.85 -16.18
CA SER A 304 5.78 -4.66 -17.20
C SER A 304 5.74 -3.98 -18.57
N ARG A 305 6.32 -2.76 -18.70
CA ARG A 305 6.25 -1.93 -19.91
C ARG A 305 7.62 -1.80 -20.56
N ALA A 306 7.64 -1.84 -21.90
CA ALA A 306 8.88 -1.72 -22.68
C ALA A 306 9.58 -0.36 -22.49
N ASP A 307 8.81 0.73 -22.36
CA ASP A 307 9.33 2.09 -22.18
C ASP A 307 9.40 2.54 -20.72
N GLY A 308 9.03 1.68 -19.79
CA GLY A 308 9.01 1.98 -18.37
C GLY A 308 10.40 1.87 -17.74
N THR A 309 10.81 2.88 -16.96
CA THR A 309 12.09 2.82 -16.21
C THR A 309 12.00 1.91 -14.97
N GLY A 310 10.80 1.56 -14.52
CA GLY A 310 10.58 0.78 -13.29
C GLY A 310 11.01 1.50 -12.01
N LEU A 311 11.23 2.82 -12.05
CA LEU A 311 11.76 3.61 -10.92
C LEU A 311 10.69 4.45 -10.21
N GLY A 312 9.60 4.79 -10.88
CA GLY A 312 8.62 5.74 -10.36
C GLY A 312 8.00 5.32 -9.02
N LEU A 313 7.54 4.06 -8.91
CA LEU A 313 6.90 3.57 -7.68
C LEU A 313 7.89 3.34 -6.54
N SER A 314 9.10 2.89 -6.83
CA SER A 314 10.15 2.74 -5.82
C SER A 314 10.58 4.09 -5.24
N ILE A 315 10.65 5.14 -6.06
CA ILE A 315 10.89 6.52 -5.62
C ILE A 315 9.71 7.02 -4.77
N ALA A 316 8.47 6.82 -5.22
CA ALA A 316 7.29 7.23 -4.47
C ALA A 316 7.27 6.59 -3.08
N GLN A 317 7.49 5.28 -3.00
CA GLN A 317 7.56 4.56 -1.73
C GLN A 317 8.65 5.12 -0.81
N TYR A 318 9.83 5.37 -1.36
CA TYR A 318 10.92 5.98 -0.60
C TYR A 318 10.57 7.33 -0.02
N LEU A 319 10.03 8.22 -0.85
CA LEU A 319 9.69 9.57 -0.41
C LEU A 319 8.59 9.55 0.66
N VAL A 320 7.57 8.67 0.51
CA VAL A 320 6.53 8.48 1.52
C VAL A 320 7.13 8.00 2.85
N GLN A 321 8.07 7.05 2.83
CA GLN A 321 8.76 6.57 4.03
C GLN A 321 9.59 7.66 4.72
N ASN A 322 10.24 8.54 3.95
CA ASN A 322 10.98 9.68 4.53
C ASN A 322 10.06 10.67 5.27
N HIS A 323 8.76 10.66 4.93
CA HIS A 323 7.72 11.42 5.63
C HIS A 323 7.08 10.63 6.78
N GLY A 324 7.66 9.49 7.17
CA GLY A 324 7.08 8.60 8.20
C GLY A 324 5.79 7.94 7.75
N GLY A 325 5.50 7.97 6.45
CA GLY A 325 4.28 7.44 5.84
C GLY A 325 4.46 6.01 5.31
N PHE A 326 3.39 5.51 4.73
CA PHE A 326 3.29 4.19 4.13
C PHE A 326 2.52 4.25 2.81
N ILE A 327 2.86 3.39 1.85
CA ILE A 327 2.14 3.24 0.58
C ILE A 327 1.80 1.78 0.35
N GLU A 328 0.57 1.51 -0.06
CA GLU A 328 0.09 0.18 -0.43
C GLU A 328 -0.61 0.21 -1.79
N CYS A 329 -0.69 -0.95 -2.42
CA CYS A 329 -1.38 -1.16 -3.69
C CYS A 329 -2.37 -2.31 -3.54
N SER A 330 -3.60 -2.09 -4.00
CA SER A 330 -4.62 -3.11 -4.17
C SER A 330 -5.07 -3.08 -5.63
N SER A 331 -4.97 -4.21 -6.32
CA SER A 331 -5.31 -4.26 -7.73
C SER A 331 -6.12 -5.49 -8.12
N ARG A 332 -7.09 -5.27 -8.99
CA ARG A 332 -7.86 -6.27 -9.72
C ARG A 332 -8.21 -5.71 -11.09
N ARG A 333 -8.60 -6.56 -12.01
CA ARG A 333 -9.03 -6.12 -13.34
C ARG A 333 -10.15 -5.08 -13.25
N GLY A 334 -9.96 -3.92 -13.87
CA GLY A 334 -10.87 -2.79 -13.84
C GLY A 334 -10.76 -1.89 -12.60
N ARG A 335 -9.81 -2.15 -11.71
CA ARG A 335 -9.61 -1.31 -10.52
C ARG A 335 -8.22 -1.50 -9.93
N THR A 336 -7.39 -0.46 -9.97
CA THR A 336 -6.13 -0.39 -9.23
C THR A 336 -6.17 0.81 -8.29
N VAL A 337 -5.83 0.61 -7.03
CA VAL A 337 -5.81 1.65 -6.00
C VAL A 337 -4.42 1.71 -5.38
N PHE A 338 -3.80 2.87 -5.44
CA PHE A 338 -2.63 3.21 -4.64
C PHE A 338 -3.05 4.08 -3.49
N SER A 339 -2.83 3.60 -2.26
CA SER A 339 -3.16 4.32 -1.02
C SER A 339 -1.88 4.80 -0.35
N VAL A 340 -1.76 6.11 -0.18
CA VAL A 340 -0.65 6.77 0.52
C VAL A 340 -1.14 7.24 1.87
N PHE A 341 -0.44 6.85 2.94
CA PHE A 341 -0.74 7.21 4.31
C PHE A 341 0.35 8.12 4.85
N LEU A 342 0.01 9.32 5.30
CA LEU A 342 0.94 10.32 5.84
C LEU A 342 0.50 10.72 7.25
N PRO A 343 1.39 10.68 8.26
CA PRO A 343 1.07 11.15 9.60
C PRO A 343 0.75 12.64 9.62
N ILE A 344 -0.33 13.02 10.35
CA ILE A 344 -0.79 14.42 10.46
C ILE A 344 -0.25 15.10 11.73
N SER A 345 0.37 14.41 12.68
CA SER A 345 0.76 15.02 13.93
C SER A 345 2.19 15.47 13.97
N SER A 346 2.37 16.62 14.63
CA SER A 346 3.65 17.18 15.12
C SER A 346 4.16 16.47 16.39
N GLU A 347 3.58 15.35 16.80
CA GLU A 347 4.00 14.61 18.00
C GLU A 347 5.20 13.71 17.69
N GLY A 348 6.40 14.28 17.81
CA GLY A 348 7.65 13.55 17.63
C GLY A 348 8.90 14.43 17.78
N ARG A 349 8.75 15.62 18.36
CA ARG A 349 9.89 16.51 18.66
C ARG A 349 9.91 17.01 20.11
N ASP A 350 9.51 16.16 21.04
CA ASP A 350 9.88 16.33 22.44
C ASP A 350 10.54 15.03 22.91
N THR A 351 11.82 14.93 22.67
CA THR A 351 12.91 14.42 23.51
C THR A 351 14.23 14.52 22.76
#